data_b66d311f666abd7eeeb6fc4b2e989458
#
_entry.id   b66d311f666abd7eeeb6fc4b2e989458
#
_cell.length_a   1.000
_cell.length_b   1.000
_cell.length_c   1.000
_cell.angle_alpha   90.00
_cell.angle_beta   90.00
_cell.angle_gamma   90.00
#
_symmetry.space_group_name_H-M   'P 1'
#
loop_
_entity.id
_entity.type
_entity.pdbx_description
1 polymer ?
#
loop_
_entity_poly.entity_id
_entity_poly.type
_entity_poly.pdbx_seq_one_letter_code
_entity_poly.pdbx_strand_id
1 'polypeptide(L)'
;MFFFASLFTYFVSMNLKRALFPVFCSLFALVSTGCINTHFQKLHMTASEAPEVHGANTYQQPHSASWRVTGKINSNTRRDVKITPETSNSKNKSKESVEPDWLYKMGGVEFTGKADFFYKANSAFLGTGIGYNDGIYHHFSFGGNFSHVEFGFFIGLYHQYFDADYVGEHCEVVLFSDDKCDSFSNESHGLSTSLFGGGFAGLIFGDFFLNYSLSVYAPSPEIEGGSPDLSGIHSNYFTMGYRFHWVEVSAGFVMSLVEGSIASYGFTGGLSFYLN
;
A
#
# COMPACT_ATOMS: atom_id res chain seq x y z
N MET A 1 52.33 23.09 49.13
CA MET A 1 50.96 23.30 48.63
C MET A 1 50.91 23.45 47.08
N PHE A 2 51.98 23.86 46.46
CA PHE A 2 52.04 24.04 44.98
C PHE A 2 52.18 22.73 44.12
N PHE A 3 52.70 21.67 44.72
CA PHE A 3 52.94 20.42 44.03
C PHE A 3 51.63 19.60 43.77
N PHE A 4 50.64 19.70 44.65
CA PHE A 4 49.35 18.99 44.48
C PHE A 4 48.45 19.62 43.39
N ALA A 5 48.50 20.94 43.24
CA ALA A 5 47.72 21.64 42.24
C ALA A 5 48.21 21.31 40.79
N SER A 6 49.50 21.14 40.60
CA SER A 6 50.09 20.78 39.29
C SER A 6 49.78 19.35 38.89
N LEU A 7 49.76 18.40 39.86
CA LEU A 7 49.38 17.01 39.57
C LEU A 7 47.91 16.85 39.26
N PHE A 8 47.04 17.61 39.92
CA PHE A 8 45.59 17.56 39.68
C PHE A 8 45.20 18.13 38.30
N THR A 9 45.84 19.22 37.87
CA THR A 9 45.64 19.79 36.54
C THR A 9 46.15 18.86 35.43
N TYR A 10 47.25 18.15 35.67
CA TYR A 10 47.77 17.17 34.70
C TYR A 10 46.87 15.94 34.58
N PHE A 11 46.35 15.45 35.71
CA PHE A 11 45.44 14.29 35.73
C PHE A 11 44.05 14.61 35.14
N VAL A 12 43.50 15.78 35.39
CA VAL A 12 42.24 16.25 34.78
C VAL A 12 42.41 16.48 33.28
N SER A 13 43.54 17.06 32.84
CA SER A 13 43.86 17.25 31.42
C SER A 13 44.03 15.94 30.68
N MET A 14 44.61 14.91 31.31
CA MET A 14 44.86 13.61 30.68
C MET A 14 43.56 12.77 30.58
N ASN A 15 42.68 12.85 31.57
CA ASN A 15 41.37 12.20 31.55
C ASN A 15 40.41 12.90 30.58
N LEU A 16 40.46 14.21 30.49
CA LEU A 16 39.66 15.00 29.54
C LEU A 16 40.07 14.69 28.09
N LYS A 17 41.37 14.56 27.78
CA LYS A 17 41.83 14.13 26.44
C LYS A 17 41.48 12.69 26.12
N ARG A 18 41.48 11.79 27.09
CA ARG A 18 41.06 10.38 26.89
C ARG A 18 39.55 10.25 26.71
N ALA A 19 38.74 11.10 27.31
CA ALA A 19 37.29 11.13 27.14
C ALA A 19 36.86 11.85 25.84
N LEU A 20 37.57 12.91 25.45
CA LEU A 20 37.28 13.68 24.24
C LEU A 20 37.65 12.92 22.95
N PHE A 21 38.71 12.10 22.98
CA PHE A 21 39.14 11.35 21.79
C PHE A 21 38.08 10.38 21.26
N PRO A 22 37.44 9.49 22.06
CA PRO A 22 36.39 8.61 21.58
C PRO A 22 35.13 9.39 21.18
N VAL A 23 34.78 10.50 21.83
CA VAL A 23 33.67 11.37 21.43
C VAL A 23 33.96 12.03 20.09
N PHE A 24 35.20 12.48 19.87
CA PHE A 24 35.60 13.06 18.58
C PHE A 24 35.61 12.00 17.46
N CYS A 25 36.11 10.78 17.75
CA CYS A 25 36.07 9.67 16.81
C CYS A 25 34.66 9.21 16.49
N SER A 26 33.76 9.18 17.48
CA SER A 26 32.34 8.83 17.23
C SER A 26 31.60 9.94 16.47
N LEU A 27 31.89 11.22 16.75
CA LEU A 27 31.36 12.33 15.94
C LEU A 27 31.91 12.30 14.52
N PHE A 28 33.19 12.00 14.33
CA PHE A 28 33.80 11.89 13.01
C PHE A 28 33.29 10.69 12.23
N ALA A 29 33.03 9.56 12.89
CA ALA A 29 32.37 8.40 12.28
C ALA A 29 30.92 8.67 11.87
N LEU A 30 30.19 9.48 12.64
CA LEU A 30 28.82 9.92 12.30
C LEU A 30 28.79 10.92 11.13
N VAL A 31 29.84 11.74 10.98
CA VAL A 31 29.94 12.71 9.88
C VAL A 31 30.50 12.07 8.60
N SER A 32 31.23 10.96 8.71
CA SER A 32 31.78 10.24 7.56
C SER A 32 30.84 9.16 6.99
N THR A 33 29.68 8.92 7.59
CA THR A 33 28.62 8.17 6.90
C THR A 33 27.99 9.09 5.86
N GLY A 34 28.52 9.07 4.64
CA GLY A 34 27.94 9.80 3.53
C GLY A 34 26.48 9.41 3.38
N CYS A 35 25.58 10.38 3.31
CA CYS A 35 24.18 10.11 2.98
C CYS A 35 24.14 9.68 1.51
N ILE A 36 23.83 8.42 1.27
CA ILE A 36 23.49 7.94 -0.07
C ILE A 36 22.08 8.45 -0.38
N ASN A 37 21.95 9.24 -1.41
CA ASN A 37 20.68 9.75 -1.88
C ASN A 37 20.36 9.07 -3.22
N THR A 38 19.24 8.36 -3.28
CA THR A 38 18.80 7.68 -4.50
C THR A 38 17.74 8.51 -5.18
N HIS A 39 17.91 8.77 -6.47
CA HIS A 39 16.94 9.48 -7.29
C HIS A 39 16.48 8.58 -8.44
N PHE A 40 15.20 8.24 -8.49
CA PHE A 40 14.61 7.54 -9.62
C PHE A 40 14.19 8.54 -10.69
N GLN A 41 14.81 8.45 -11.89
CA GLN A 41 14.46 9.26 -13.06
C GLN A 41 13.29 8.64 -13.83
N LYS A 42 13.23 7.31 -13.90
CA LYS A 42 12.18 6.53 -14.53
C LYS A 42 11.72 5.45 -13.56
N LEU A 43 10.40 5.25 -13.46
CA LEU A 43 9.80 4.14 -12.73
C LEU A 43 8.50 3.73 -13.40
N HIS A 44 8.50 2.63 -14.13
CA HIS A 44 7.33 2.03 -14.74
C HIS A 44 6.99 0.76 -13.98
N MET A 45 5.86 0.71 -13.31
CA MET A 45 5.49 -0.41 -12.46
C MET A 45 4.08 -0.91 -12.79
N THR A 46 3.90 -2.24 -12.75
CA THR A 46 2.56 -2.83 -12.77
C THR A 46 1.86 -2.59 -11.43
N ALA A 47 0.59 -2.23 -11.48
CA ALA A 47 -0.24 -2.05 -10.31
C ALA A 47 -1.66 -2.52 -10.57
N SER A 48 -2.31 -3.09 -9.55
CA SER A 48 -3.67 -3.62 -9.62
C SER A 48 -4.65 -2.73 -8.85
N GLU A 49 -5.95 -2.95 -9.04
CA GLU A 49 -6.96 -2.36 -8.19
C GLU A 49 -6.78 -2.80 -6.74
N ALA A 50 -7.12 -1.91 -5.79
CA ALA A 50 -7.17 -2.27 -4.38
C ALA A 50 -8.19 -3.39 -4.13
N PRO A 51 -7.93 -4.35 -3.22
CA PRO A 51 -8.84 -5.47 -2.98
C PRO A 51 -10.26 -5.04 -2.59
N GLU A 52 -11.28 -5.63 -3.21
CA GLU A 52 -12.68 -5.36 -2.89
C GLU A 52 -13.10 -6.07 -1.59
N VAL A 53 -13.58 -5.29 -0.62
CA VAL A 53 -14.19 -5.81 0.62
C VAL A 53 -15.59 -5.22 0.78
N HIS A 54 -16.57 -6.06 1.08
CA HIS A 54 -17.93 -5.65 1.37
C HIS A 54 -18.54 -6.55 2.45
N GLY A 55 -19.70 -6.20 2.98
CA GLY A 55 -20.40 -6.94 3.99
C GLY A 55 -21.02 -8.25 3.51
N ALA A 56 -22.00 -8.74 4.24
CA ALA A 56 -22.63 -10.03 3.99
C ALA A 56 -23.60 -10.02 2.79
N ASN A 57 -23.99 -8.86 2.26
CA ASN A 57 -24.99 -8.66 1.20
C ASN A 57 -26.41 -9.16 1.55
N THR A 58 -26.63 -9.56 2.77
CA THR A 58 -27.90 -10.10 3.25
C THR A 58 -28.08 -9.74 4.71
N TYR A 59 -29.34 -9.65 5.11
CA TYR A 59 -29.65 -9.54 6.54
C TYR A 59 -29.30 -10.84 7.24
N GLN A 60 -28.41 -10.76 8.22
CA GLN A 60 -28.05 -11.88 9.08
C GLN A 60 -28.87 -11.84 10.38
N GLN A 61 -29.23 -13.02 10.87
CA GLN A 61 -29.87 -13.11 12.20
C GLN A 61 -28.86 -12.73 13.30
N PRO A 62 -29.31 -12.10 14.39
CA PRO A 62 -28.46 -11.88 15.55
C PRO A 62 -27.84 -13.19 16.05
N HIS A 63 -26.59 -13.09 16.50
CA HIS A 63 -25.79 -14.24 17.01
C HIS A 63 -25.59 -15.37 16.00
N SER A 64 -25.53 -15.03 14.70
CA SER A 64 -25.26 -15.99 13.63
C SER A 64 -23.88 -15.78 13.03
N ALA A 65 -23.34 -16.84 12.48
CA ALA A 65 -22.12 -16.83 11.69
C ALA A 65 -22.42 -17.31 10.27
N SER A 66 -21.69 -16.81 9.30
CA SER A 66 -21.78 -17.26 7.91
C SER A 66 -20.42 -17.21 7.22
N TRP A 67 -20.21 -18.12 6.29
CA TRP A 67 -19.09 -18.11 5.38
C TRP A 67 -19.56 -17.76 3.97
N ARG A 68 -18.72 -17.04 3.25
CA ARG A 68 -18.95 -16.75 1.83
C ARG A 68 -17.68 -17.00 1.05
N VAL A 69 -17.77 -17.78 -0.02
CA VAL A 69 -16.69 -17.96 -0.98
C VAL A 69 -17.12 -17.31 -2.29
N THR A 70 -16.33 -16.40 -2.80
CA THR A 70 -16.63 -15.60 -3.98
C THR A 70 -15.56 -15.80 -5.05
N GLY A 71 -15.97 -15.98 -6.30
CA GLY A 71 -15.12 -15.88 -7.48
C GLY A 71 -15.67 -14.80 -8.43
N LYS A 72 -14.80 -13.91 -8.92
CA LYS A 72 -15.15 -12.83 -9.84
C LYS A 72 -14.19 -12.75 -11.01
N ILE A 73 -14.68 -12.16 -12.09
CA ILE A 73 -13.88 -11.74 -13.24
C ILE A 73 -14.04 -10.22 -13.36
N ASN A 74 -12.92 -9.52 -13.39
CA ASN A 74 -12.84 -8.10 -13.67
C ASN A 74 -12.31 -7.90 -15.09
N SER A 75 -12.95 -7.04 -15.86
CA SER A 75 -12.49 -6.66 -17.19
C SER A 75 -12.33 -5.15 -17.26
N ASN A 76 -11.09 -4.69 -17.07
CA ASN A 76 -10.75 -3.30 -16.89
C ASN A 76 -9.97 -2.75 -18.10
N THR A 77 -10.15 -1.47 -18.39
CA THR A 77 -9.35 -0.79 -19.40
C THR A 77 -7.88 -0.75 -19.01
N ARG A 78 -6.99 -1.14 -19.92
CA ARG A 78 -5.55 -0.97 -19.71
C ARG A 78 -5.17 0.49 -19.91
N ARG A 79 -4.42 1.04 -18.95
CA ARG A 79 -3.92 2.42 -18.99
C ARG A 79 -2.55 2.54 -18.34
N ASP A 80 -1.76 3.43 -18.92
CA ASP A 80 -0.55 3.93 -18.30
C ASP A 80 -0.90 5.25 -17.61
N VAL A 81 -0.71 5.32 -16.31
CA VAL A 81 -1.08 6.47 -15.48
C VAL A 81 0.17 7.12 -14.94
N LYS A 82 0.43 8.35 -15.35
CA LYS A 82 1.53 9.14 -14.79
C LYS A 82 1.28 9.40 -13.31
N ILE A 83 2.33 9.22 -12.52
CA ILE A 83 2.32 9.51 -11.09
C ILE A 83 3.41 10.55 -10.78
N THR A 84 3.10 11.40 -9.83
CA THR A 84 4.04 12.42 -9.36
C THR A 84 4.83 11.86 -8.19
N PRO A 85 6.17 11.79 -8.26
CA PRO A 85 6.95 11.40 -7.09
C PRO A 85 6.70 12.40 -5.97
N GLU A 86 6.34 11.92 -4.77
CA GLU A 86 6.33 12.78 -3.60
C GLU A 86 7.75 13.27 -3.37
N THR A 87 8.01 14.52 -3.68
CA THR A 87 9.33 15.12 -3.61
C THR A 87 9.88 15.01 -2.19
N SER A 88 10.77 14.08 -1.98
CA SER A 88 11.76 14.23 -0.93
C SER A 88 12.46 15.57 -1.18
N ASN A 89 12.51 16.42 -0.18
CA ASN A 89 13.03 17.80 -0.22
C ASN A 89 14.50 17.87 -0.71
N SER A 90 14.76 17.56 -1.96
CA SER A 90 16.05 17.79 -2.59
C SER A 90 16.11 19.24 -3.08
N LYS A 91 16.60 20.13 -2.23
CA LYS A 91 16.94 21.52 -2.59
C LYS A 91 18.14 21.63 -3.50
N ASN A 92 18.71 20.54 -3.98
CA ASN A 92 19.82 20.56 -4.91
C ASN A 92 19.30 20.46 -6.35
N LYS A 93 19.02 21.62 -6.94
CA LYS A 93 18.92 21.77 -8.39
C LYS A 93 20.29 21.57 -9.00
N SER A 94 20.71 20.34 -9.22
CA SER A 94 21.78 20.04 -10.17
C SER A 94 21.25 20.23 -11.60
N LYS A 95 22.08 20.75 -12.42
CA LYS A 95 21.87 21.13 -13.82
C LYS A 95 21.15 20.02 -14.60
N GLU A 96 20.08 20.38 -15.30
CA GLU A 96 19.17 19.55 -16.09
C GLU A 96 18.27 18.64 -15.22
N SER A 97 17.20 19.21 -14.72
CA SER A 97 16.10 18.40 -14.15
C SER A 97 15.35 17.71 -15.29
N VAL A 98 15.76 16.50 -15.64
CA VAL A 98 14.91 15.61 -16.43
C VAL A 98 13.63 15.42 -15.63
N GLU A 99 12.49 15.70 -16.24
CA GLU A 99 11.19 15.51 -15.59
C GLU A 99 11.04 14.01 -15.30
N PRO A 100 10.77 13.58 -14.06
CA PRO A 100 10.70 12.16 -13.73
C PRO A 100 9.57 11.48 -14.51
N ASP A 101 9.88 10.36 -15.15
CA ASP A 101 8.92 9.56 -15.91
C ASP A 101 8.46 8.37 -15.07
N TRP A 102 7.49 8.64 -14.20
CA TRP A 102 6.89 7.63 -13.33
C TRP A 102 5.49 7.28 -13.79
N LEU A 103 5.19 6.00 -13.89
CA LEU A 103 3.87 5.55 -14.28
C LEU A 103 3.48 4.19 -13.68
N TYR A 104 2.18 4.04 -13.44
CA TYR A 104 1.54 2.75 -13.21
C TYR A 104 0.97 2.20 -14.53
N LYS A 105 1.22 0.91 -14.76
CA LYS A 105 0.52 0.12 -15.79
C LYS A 105 -0.62 -0.63 -15.10
N MET A 106 -1.86 -0.23 -15.37
CA MET A 106 -3.04 -0.76 -14.70
C MET A 106 -4.04 -1.36 -15.68
N GLY A 107 -4.90 -2.24 -15.16
CA GLY A 107 -6.03 -2.81 -15.87
C GLY A 107 -5.69 -4.06 -16.69
N GLY A 108 -6.74 -4.72 -17.15
CA GLY A 108 -6.69 -5.98 -17.87
C GLY A 108 -7.87 -6.86 -17.52
N VAL A 109 -7.76 -8.14 -17.78
CA VAL A 109 -8.71 -9.15 -17.33
C VAL A 109 -8.09 -9.89 -16.16
N GLU A 110 -8.74 -9.80 -15.01
CA GLU A 110 -8.25 -10.35 -13.75
C GLU A 110 -9.28 -11.32 -13.17
N PHE A 111 -8.77 -12.42 -12.60
CA PHE A 111 -9.59 -13.34 -11.79
C PHE A 111 -9.35 -13.02 -10.33
N THR A 112 -10.42 -12.78 -9.60
CA THR A 112 -10.37 -12.54 -8.17
C THR A 112 -11.14 -13.60 -7.43
N GLY A 113 -10.67 -13.98 -6.26
CA GLY A 113 -11.31 -14.95 -5.40
C GLY A 113 -11.14 -14.58 -3.94
N LYS A 114 -12.16 -14.85 -3.13
CA LYS A 114 -12.07 -14.61 -1.69
C LYS A 114 -12.95 -15.57 -0.89
N ALA A 115 -12.54 -15.77 0.36
CA ALA A 115 -13.32 -16.45 1.38
C ALA A 115 -13.46 -15.50 2.58
N ASP A 116 -14.69 -15.18 2.93
CA ASP A 116 -15.04 -14.28 4.02
C ASP A 116 -15.79 -15.05 5.11
N PHE A 117 -15.51 -14.71 6.36
CA PHE A 117 -16.28 -15.12 7.53
C PHE A 117 -16.91 -13.88 8.17
N PHE A 118 -18.19 -13.99 8.52
CA PHE A 118 -18.93 -12.94 9.22
C PHE A 118 -19.58 -13.50 10.48
N TYR A 119 -19.46 -12.76 11.55
CA TYR A 119 -20.21 -13.01 12.79
C TYR A 119 -21.01 -11.77 13.15
N LYS A 120 -22.34 -11.92 13.25
CA LYS A 120 -23.23 -10.86 13.69
C LYS A 120 -23.57 -11.04 15.17
N ALA A 121 -23.23 -10.04 15.98
CA ALA A 121 -23.72 -9.92 17.34
C ALA A 121 -25.21 -9.46 17.28
N ASN A 122 -25.59 -8.31 17.71
CA ASN A 122 -26.98 -7.80 17.56
C ASN A 122 -27.15 -7.15 16.16
N SER A 123 -26.91 -5.86 16.08
CA SER A 123 -26.88 -5.10 14.81
C SER A 123 -25.46 -4.85 14.29
N ALA A 124 -24.45 -5.10 15.11
CA ALA A 124 -23.04 -5.03 14.71
C ALA A 124 -22.54 -6.38 14.19
N PHE A 125 -21.61 -6.35 13.26
CA PHE A 125 -20.91 -7.54 12.80
C PHE A 125 -19.39 -7.36 12.86
N LEU A 126 -18.70 -8.49 12.93
CA LEU A 126 -17.27 -8.62 12.73
C LEU A 126 -17.05 -9.58 11.56
N GLY A 127 -16.09 -9.28 10.73
CA GLY A 127 -15.72 -10.11 9.59
C GLY A 127 -14.22 -10.26 9.47
N THR A 128 -13.81 -11.33 8.82
CA THR A 128 -12.44 -11.54 8.38
C THR A 128 -12.45 -12.31 7.08
N GLY A 129 -11.44 -12.12 6.26
CA GLY A 129 -11.35 -12.84 4.99
C GLY A 129 -9.93 -12.88 4.46
N ILE A 130 -9.75 -13.81 3.53
CA ILE A 130 -8.55 -13.97 2.72
C ILE A 130 -8.97 -14.01 1.26
N GLY A 131 -8.18 -13.41 0.39
CA GLY A 131 -8.49 -13.42 -1.04
C GLY A 131 -7.27 -13.26 -1.91
N TYR A 132 -7.54 -13.34 -3.21
CA TYR A 132 -6.59 -13.15 -4.30
C TYR A 132 -7.13 -12.08 -5.26
N ASN A 133 -6.33 -11.09 -5.57
CA ASN A 133 -6.57 -10.05 -6.56
C ASN A 133 -5.21 -9.58 -7.11
N ASP A 134 -4.65 -10.34 -8.06
CA ASP A 134 -3.28 -10.14 -8.57
C ASP A 134 -2.22 -10.09 -7.44
N GLY A 135 -2.51 -10.80 -6.38
CA GLY A 135 -1.78 -10.87 -5.13
C GLY A 135 -2.66 -11.46 -4.04
N ILE A 136 -2.09 -11.77 -2.91
CA ILE A 136 -2.81 -12.32 -1.76
C ILE A 136 -3.11 -11.22 -0.76
N TYR A 137 -4.33 -11.16 -0.26
CA TYR A 137 -4.70 -10.24 0.80
C TYR A 137 -5.46 -10.93 1.92
N HIS A 138 -5.38 -10.35 3.11
CA HIS A 138 -6.25 -10.69 4.22
C HIS A 138 -6.75 -9.42 4.89
N HIS A 139 -7.97 -9.48 5.45
CA HIS A 139 -8.59 -8.31 6.05
C HIS A 139 -9.41 -8.67 7.28
N PHE A 140 -9.64 -7.64 8.09
CA PHE A 140 -10.64 -7.60 9.14
C PHE A 140 -11.65 -6.51 8.81
N SER A 141 -12.92 -6.77 9.05
CA SER A 141 -14.01 -5.82 8.84
C SER A 141 -14.92 -5.75 10.05
N PHE A 142 -15.55 -4.60 10.24
CA PHE A 142 -16.53 -4.37 11.30
C PHE A 142 -17.56 -3.34 10.84
N GLY A 143 -18.77 -3.45 11.34
CA GLY A 143 -19.84 -2.53 10.94
C GLY A 143 -21.19 -2.87 11.49
N GLY A 144 -22.22 -2.36 10.82
CA GLY A 144 -23.62 -2.61 11.09
C GLY A 144 -24.29 -3.39 9.96
N ASN A 145 -25.18 -4.34 10.33
CA ASN A 145 -26.01 -5.07 9.38
C ASN A 145 -27.46 -5.05 9.91
N PHE A 146 -28.28 -4.29 9.22
CA PHE A 146 -29.69 -4.06 9.52
C PHE A 146 -30.56 -4.69 8.43
N SER A 147 -31.88 -4.66 8.62
CA SER A 147 -32.80 -5.34 7.69
C SER A 147 -32.70 -4.89 6.24
N HIS A 148 -32.33 -3.62 5.99
CA HIS A 148 -32.26 -3.04 4.65
C HIS A 148 -30.93 -2.33 4.33
N VAL A 149 -30.05 -2.21 5.32
CA VAL A 149 -28.80 -1.47 5.18
C VAL A 149 -27.68 -2.21 5.87
N GLU A 150 -26.53 -2.29 5.23
CA GLU A 150 -25.27 -2.63 5.87
C GLU A 150 -24.23 -1.57 5.58
N PHE A 151 -23.28 -1.40 6.49
CA PHE A 151 -22.12 -0.56 6.29
C PHE A 151 -21.00 -1.00 7.21
N GLY A 152 -19.78 -0.67 6.83
CA GLY A 152 -18.64 -1.00 7.66
C GLY A 152 -17.34 -0.43 7.13
N PHE A 153 -16.30 -0.74 7.89
CA PHE A 153 -14.92 -0.40 7.59
C PHE A 153 -14.09 -1.68 7.60
N PHE A 154 -12.96 -1.63 6.95
CA PHE A 154 -12.01 -2.73 6.92
C PHE A 154 -10.57 -2.23 6.88
N ILE A 155 -9.68 -3.09 7.32
CA ILE A 155 -8.22 -2.92 7.25
C ILE A 155 -7.59 -4.28 6.99
N GLY A 156 -6.49 -4.31 6.26
CA GLY A 156 -5.80 -5.56 5.94
C GLY A 156 -4.40 -5.37 5.41
N LEU A 157 -3.76 -6.48 5.05
CA LEU A 157 -2.49 -6.51 4.35
C LEU A 157 -2.71 -7.09 2.96
N TYR A 158 -2.07 -6.46 1.97
CA TYR A 158 -2.09 -6.85 0.58
C TYR A 158 -0.68 -7.12 0.10
N HIS A 159 -0.45 -8.35 -0.35
CA HIS A 159 0.81 -8.83 -0.91
C HIS A 159 0.65 -8.93 -2.42
N GLN A 160 0.98 -7.86 -3.11
CA GLN A 160 0.84 -7.74 -4.56
C GLN A 160 2.11 -8.19 -5.27
N TYR A 161 1.99 -8.92 -6.36
CA TYR A 161 3.08 -9.11 -7.30
C TYR A 161 3.28 -7.84 -8.12
N PHE A 162 4.54 -7.47 -8.34
CA PHE A 162 4.86 -6.31 -9.16
C PHE A 162 6.00 -6.63 -10.14
N ASP A 163 5.94 -5.98 -11.29
CA ASP A 163 7.03 -5.86 -12.25
C ASP A 163 7.37 -4.38 -12.35
N ALA A 164 8.64 -4.04 -12.16
CA ALA A 164 9.12 -2.67 -12.23
C ALA A 164 10.33 -2.56 -13.16
N ASP A 165 10.30 -1.56 -14.04
CA ASP A 165 11.39 -1.14 -14.92
C ASP A 165 11.80 0.27 -14.49
N TYR A 166 13.03 0.43 -14.03
CA TYR A 166 13.47 1.68 -13.41
C TYR A 166 14.89 2.08 -13.81
N VAL A 167 15.10 3.40 -13.81
CA VAL A 167 16.38 4.05 -14.02
C VAL A 167 16.58 5.08 -12.91
N GLY A 168 17.73 5.11 -12.31
CA GLY A 168 18.02 6.04 -11.24
C GLY A 168 19.51 6.34 -11.09
N GLU A 169 19.81 7.13 -10.08
CA GLU A 169 21.17 7.51 -9.70
C GLU A 169 21.35 7.38 -8.20
N HIS A 170 22.46 6.78 -7.79
CA HIS A 170 22.96 6.82 -6.42
C HIS A 170 23.97 7.94 -6.30
N CYS A 171 23.66 8.94 -5.49
CA CYS A 171 24.57 10.05 -5.24
C CYS A 171 25.15 9.95 -3.83
N GLU A 172 26.46 9.83 -3.73
CA GLU A 172 27.17 9.98 -2.46
C GLU A 172 27.41 11.46 -2.20
N VAL A 173 26.81 11.99 -1.16
CA VAL A 173 27.07 13.36 -0.70
C VAL A 173 28.39 13.36 0.05
N VAL A 174 29.44 13.89 -0.58
CA VAL A 174 30.76 14.02 0.02
C VAL A 174 30.93 15.44 0.53
N LEU A 175 31.12 15.62 1.85
CA LEU A 175 31.44 16.91 2.43
C LEU A 175 32.75 17.45 1.84
N PHE A 176 32.68 18.62 1.19
CA PHE A 176 33.80 19.34 0.56
C PHE A 176 34.30 18.80 -0.79
N SER A 177 33.53 17.96 -1.48
CA SER A 177 33.81 17.49 -2.84
C SER A 177 32.53 17.55 -3.69
N ASP A 178 32.68 17.46 -5.02
CA ASP A 178 31.53 17.29 -5.88
C ASP A 178 30.88 15.92 -5.61
N ASP A 179 29.54 15.90 -5.59
CA ASP A 179 28.77 14.68 -5.41
C ASP A 179 29.11 13.67 -6.52
N LYS A 180 29.41 12.44 -6.13
CA LYS A 180 29.60 11.35 -7.07
C LYS A 180 28.29 10.63 -7.24
N CYS A 181 27.76 10.62 -8.46
CA CYS A 181 26.54 9.93 -8.82
C CYS A 181 26.86 8.79 -9.80
N ASP A 182 26.42 7.59 -9.45
CA ASP A 182 26.48 6.41 -10.31
C ASP A 182 25.07 6.08 -10.79
N SER A 183 24.86 6.02 -12.11
CA SER A 183 23.57 5.68 -12.68
C SER A 183 23.36 4.17 -12.73
N PHE A 184 22.15 3.72 -12.47
CA PHE A 184 21.72 2.34 -12.58
C PHE A 184 20.44 2.22 -13.42
N SER A 185 20.29 1.09 -14.09
CA SER A 185 19.08 0.73 -14.84
C SER A 185 18.84 -0.75 -14.63
N ASN A 186 17.65 -1.12 -14.15
CA ASN A 186 17.34 -2.50 -13.84
C ASN A 186 15.85 -2.79 -13.98
N GLU A 187 15.52 -4.09 -14.06
CA GLU A 187 14.17 -4.62 -13.95
C GLU A 187 14.08 -5.42 -12.65
N SER A 188 12.98 -5.27 -11.93
CA SER A 188 12.73 -6.01 -10.70
C SER A 188 11.34 -6.63 -10.74
N HIS A 189 11.28 -7.88 -10.29
CA HIS A 189 10.04 -8.62 -10.09
C HIS A 189 10.00 -9.04 -8.62
N GLY A 190 8.87 -8.83 -7.98
CA GLY A 190 8.82 -9.13 -6.55
C GLY A 190 7.42 -9.09 -5.96
N LEU A 191 7.42 -9.12 -4.64
CA LEU A 191 6.21 -9.02 -3.83
C LEU A 191 6.27 -7.72 -3.04
N SER A 192 5.30 -6.84 -3.27
CA SER A 192 5.08 -5.63 -2.48
C SER A 192 4.06 -5.92 -1.39
N THR A 193 4.39 -5.62 -0.15
CA THR A 193 3.48 -5.76 0.98
C THR A 193 3.01 -4.39 1.44
N SER A 194 1.70 -4.16 1.35
CA SER A 194 1.09 -2.87 1.67
C SER A 194 -0.05 -3.03 2.66
N LEU A 195 -0.24 -2.01 3.49
CA LEU A 195 -1.46 -1.86 4.25
C LEU A 195 -2.57 -1.38 3.30
N PHE A 196 -3.74 -1.98 3.38
CA PHE A 196 -4.91 -1.48 2.68
C PHE A 196 -6.09 -1.33 3.63
N GLY A 197 -7.04 -0.47 3.26
CA GLY A 197 -8.21 -0.25 4.07
C GLY A 197 -9.27 0.54 3.35
N GLY A 198 -10.43 0.67 3.97
CA GLY A 198 -11.54 1.40 3.37
C GLY A 198 -12.86 1.22 4.09
N GLY A 199 -13.93 1.44 3.35
CA GLY A 199 -15.28 1.31 3.86
C GLY A 199 -16.25 0.83 2.79
N PHE A 200 -17.39 0.32 3.24
CA PHE A 200 -18.46 -0.11 2.36
C PHE A 200 -19.83 0.26 2.91
N ALA A 201 -20.80 0.38 2.02
CA ALA A 201 -22.21 0.55 2.32
C ALA A 201 -23.04 -0.27 1.34
N GLY A 202 -24.10 -0.89 1.84
CA GLY A 202 -25.00 -1.73 1.05
C GLY A 202 -26.47 -1.49 1.38
N LEU A 203 -27.30 -1.67 0.37
CA LEU A 203 -28.77 -1.71 0.51
C LEU A 203 -29.22 -3.14 0.23
N ILE A 204 -30.13 -3.65 1.07
CA ILE A 204 -30.65 -5.02 1.04
C ILE A 204 -32.15 -4.97 0.85
N PHE A 205 -32.66 -5.60 -0.22
CA PHE A 205 -34.07 -5.67 -0.57
C PHE A 205 -34.49 -7.14 -0.76
N GLY A 206 -34.66 -7.85 0.36
CA GLY A 206 -34.89 -9.30 0.33
C GLY A 206 -33.64 -10.02 -0.18
N ASP A 207 -33.75 -10.65 -1.35
CA ASP A 207 -32.64 -11.36 -1.99
C ASP A 207 -31.82 -10.48 -2.96
N PHE A 208 -32.26 -9.27 -3.24
CA PHE A 208 -31.53 -8.29 -4.05
C PHE A 208 -30.69 -7.36 -3.17
N PHE A 209 -29.51 -7.01 -3.66
CA PHE A 209 -28.63 -6.05 -2.97
C PHE A 209 -27.94 -5.09 -3.96
N LEU A 210 -27.55 -3.94 -3.41
CA LEU A 210 -26.68 -2.94 -4.02
C LEU A 210 -25.56 -2.63 -3.04
N ASN A 211 -24.32 -2.67 -3.50
CA ASN A 211 -23.14 -2.34 -2.69
C ASN A 211 -22.26 -1.30 -3.35
N TYR A 212 -21.72 -0.46 -2.49
CA TYR A 212 -20.57 0.38 -2.79
C TYR A 212 -19.44 0.03 -1.83
N SER A 213 -18.22 -0.09 -2.36
CA SER A 213 -17.00 -0.26 -1.56
C SER A 213 -15.92 0.67 -2.08
N LEU A 214 -15.26 1.36 -1.17
CA LEU A 214 -14.05 2.13 -1.42
C LEU A 214 -12.88 1.42 -0.74
N SER A 215 -11.85 1.11 -1.49
CA SER A 215 -10.61 0.50 -1.00
C SER A 215 -9.40 1.32 -1.43
N VAL A 216 -8.43 1.45 -0.54
CA VAL A 216 -7.23 2.26 -0.78
C VAL A 216 -6.00 1.50 -0.31
N TYR A 217 -4.95 1.51 -1.11
CA TYR A 217 -3.61 1.09 -0.71
C TYR A 217 -2.55 1.91 -1.45
N ALA A 218 -1.31 1.91 -0.95
CA ALA A 218 -0.16 2.45 -1.64
C ALA A 218 0.84 1.31 -1.87
N PRO A 219 1.23 1.03 -3.13
CA PRO A 219 2.28 0.05 -3.41
C PRO A 219 3.58 0.45 -2.71
N SER A 220 4.31 -0.53 -2.18
CA SER A 220 5.60 -0.30 -1.51
C SER A 220 6.61 -1.37 -1.97
N PRO A 221 7.03 -1.33 -3.24
CA PRO A 221 8.00 -2.29 -3.75
C PRO A 221 9.39 -2.03 -3.15
N GLU A 222 10.09 -3.11 -2.82
CA GLU A 222 11.52 -3.06 -2.52
C GLU A 222 12.29 -3.30 -3.81
N ILE A 223 12.95 -2.25 -4.33
CA ILE A 223 13.77 -2.30 -5.53
C ILE A 223 15.18 -1.82 -5.21
N GLU A 224 16.14 -2.05 -6.13
CA GLU A 224 17.48 -1.52 -5.97
C GLU A 224 17.44 0.01 -5.78
N GLY A 225 18.08 0.48 -4.73
CA GLY A 225 18.04 1.90 -4.34
C GLY A 225 17.02 2.27 -3.29
N GLY A 226 16.16 1.34 -2.88
CA GLY A 226 15.19 1.51 -1.77
C GLY A 226 13.73 1.38 -2.20
N SER A 227 12.83 1.81 -1.34
CA SER A 227 11.40 1.87 -1.64
C SER A 227 11.02 3.28 -2.11
N PRO A 228 10.62 3.45 -3.37
CA PRO A 228 10.10 4.73 -3.84
C PRO A 228 8.78 5.07 -3.13
N ASP A 229 8.59 6.35 -2.84
CA ASP A 229 7.34 6.84 -2.26
C ASP A 229 6.30 7.00 -3.38
N LEU A 230 5.33 6.11 -3.39
CA LEU A 230 4.39 5.92 -4.49
C LEU A 230 2.99 6.38 -4.12
N SER A 231 2.32 7.01 -5.08
CA SER A 231 0.94 7.49 -4.91
C SER A 231 -0.04 6.37 -4.66
N GLY A 232 -0.98 6.59 -3.73
CA GLY A 232 -2.01 5.63 -3.38
C GLY A 232 -3.02 5.38 -4.51
N ILE A 233 -3.50 4.16 -4.58
CA ILE A 233 -4.53 3.69 -5.51
C ILE A 233 -5.85 3.58 -4.76
N HIS A 234 -6.87 4.27 -5.25
CA HIS A 234 -8.22 4.31 -4.70
C HIS A 234 -9.17 3.56 -5.64
N SER A 235 -9.68 2.42 -5.23
CA SER A 235 -10.61 1.63 -6.05
C SER A 235 -12.03 1.71 -5.50
N ASN A 236 -12.95 2.08 -6.38
CA ASN A 236 -14.38 2.22 -6.10
C ASN A 236 -15.14 1.09 -6.79
N TYR A 237 -15.87 0.31 -6.04
CA TYR A 237 -16.67 -0.82 -6.53
C TYR A 237 -18.15 -0.52 -6.33
N PHE A 238 -18.92 -0.62 -7.42
CA PHE A 238 -20.38 -0.57 -7.41
C PHE A 238 -20.89 -1.93 -7.86
N THR A 239 -21.49 -2.67 -6.97
CA THR A 239 -21.92 -4.05 -7.24
C THR A 239 -23.38 -4.21 -6.92
N MET A 240 -24.13 -4.86 -7.82
CA MET A 240 -25.49 -5.31 -7.58
C MET A 240 -25.57 -6.82 -7.76
N GLY A 241 -26.52 -7.45 -7.10
CA GLY A 241 -26.67 -8.87 -7.24
C GLY A 241 -27.97 -9.40 -6.67
N TYR A 242 -28.17 -10.68 -6.92
CA TYR A 242 -29.32 -11.44 -6.44
C TYR A 242 -28.86 -12.75 -5.83
N ARG A 243 -29.43 -13.08 -4.68
CA ARG A 243 -29.15 -14.30 -3.95
C ARG A 243 -30.24 -15.35 -4.14
N PHE A 244 -29.85 -16.52 -4.60
CA PHE A 244 -30.70 -17.71 -4.73
C PHE A 244 -30.32 -18.71 -3.65
N HIS A 245 -30.97 -18.68 -2.49
CA HIS A 245 -30.65 -19.55 -1.36
C HIS A 245 -29.20 -19.43 -0.91
N TRP A 246 -28.34 -20.34 -1.35
CA TRP A 246 -26.93 -20.42 -1.00
C TRP A 246 -26.00 -19.90 -2.12
N VAL A 247 -26.54 -19.50 -3.26
CA VAL A 247 -25.77 -18.93 -4.39
C VAL A 247 -26.15 -17.47 -4.59
N GLU A 248 -25.16 -16.63 -4.82
CA GLU A 248 -25.31 -15.23 -5.20
C GLU A 248 -24.70 -15.00 -6.58
N VAL A 249 -25.39 -14.30 -7.44
CA VAL A 249 -24.90 -13.81 -8.72
C VAL A 249 -24.76 -12.30 -8.62
N SER A 250 -23.61 -11.76 -8.99
CA SER A 250 -23.34 -10.32 -8.92
C SER A 250 -22.74 -9.80 -10.21
N ALA A 251 -23.04 -8.54 -10.51
CA ALA A 251 -22.40 -7.76 -11.57
C ALA A 251 -22.17 -6.33 -11.07
N GLY A 252 -21.18 -5.66 -11.62
CA GLY A 252 -20.85 -4.33 -11.15
C GLY A 252 -19.89 -3.59 -12.05
N PHE A 253 -19.45 -2.46 -11.52
CA PHE A 253 -18.50 -1.57 -12.14
C PHE A 253 -17.40 -1.25 -11.15
N VAL A 254 -16.16 -1.22 -11.61
CA VAL A 254 -14.99 -0.79 -10.85
C VAL A 254 -14.36 0.43 -11.50
N MET A 255 -13.89 1.34 -10.68
CA MET A 255 -13.15 2.53 -11.10
C MET A 255 -12.03 2.81 -10.12
N SER A 256 -10.81 2.82 -10.61
CA SER A 256 -9.63 3.14 -9.81
C SER A 256 -9.08 4.52 -10.16
N LEU A 257 -8.67 5.22 -9.14
CA LEU A 257 -8.12 6.57 -9.20
C LEU A 257 -6.70 6.57 -8.62
N VAL A 258 -5.82 7.33 -9.27
CA VAL A 258 -4.49 7.65 -8.77
C VAL A 258 -4.34 9.17 -8.86
N GLU A 259 -3.96 9.83 -7.78
CA GLU A 259 -3.84 11.30 -7.72
C GLU A 259 -5.11 12.06 -8.22
N GLY A 260 -6.29 11.47 -7.98
CA GLY A 260 -7.56 12.04 -8.45
C GLY A 260 -7.88 11.84 -9.92
N SER A 261 -6.98 11.25 -10.70
CA SER A 261 -7.19 10.91 -12.11
C SER A 261 -7.68 9.47 -12.27
N ILE A 262 -8.53 9.21 -13.27
CA ILE A 262 -9.02 7.85 -13.55
C ILE A 262 -7.86 7.02 -14.12
N ALA A 263 -7.45 6.02 -13.33
CA ALA A 263 -6.38 5.10 -13.65
C ALA A 263 -6.86 3.87 -14.43
N SER A 264 -7.97 3.27 -13.99
CA SER A 264 -8.64 2.20 -14.70
C SER A 264 -10.14 2.26 -14.45
N TYR A 265 -10.93 1.65 -15.32
CA TYR A 265 -12.34 1.40 -15.09
C TYR A 265 -12.80 0.18 -15.89
N GLY A 266 -13.81 -0.51 -15.39
CA GLY A 266 -14.31 -1.69 -16.06
C GLY A 266 -15.51 -2.32 -15.38
N PHE A 267 -15.82 -3.52 -15.82
CA PHE A 267 -16.94 -4.30 -15.31
C PHE A 267 -16.44 -5.49 -14.51
N THR A 268 -17.21 -5.85 -13.49
CA THR A 268 -16.99 -7.05 -12.68
C THR A 268 -18.22 -7.93 -12.71
N GLY A 269 -18.03 -9.22 -12.72
CA GLY A 269 -19.10 -10.21 -12.60
C GLY A 269 -18.66 -11.39 -11.75
N GLY A 270 -19.54 -11.93 -10.92
CA GLY A 270 -19.13 -12.96 -9.98
C GLY A 270 -20.23 -13.87 -9.46
N LEU A 271 -19.77 -14.95 -8.86
CA LEU A 271 -20.59 -15.92 -8.14
C LEU A 271 -20.06 -16.04 -6.70
N SER A 272 -20.98 -16.07 -5.75
CA SER A 272 -20.66 -16.34 -4.35
C SER A 272 -21.48 -17.53 -3.84
N PHE A 273 -20.87 -18.30 -2.95
CA PHE A 273 -21.49 -19.42 -2.26
C PHE A 273 -21.50 -19.16 -0.76
N TYR A 274 -22.65 -19.32 -0.15
CA TYR A 274 -22.84 -19.16 1.30
C TYR A 274 -22.91 -20.52 1.98
N LEU A 275 -22.15 -20.65 3.07
CA LEU A 275 -22.15 -21.79 3.96
C LEU A 275 -22.58 -21.29 5.35
N ASN A 276 -23.70 -21.77 5.83
CA ASN A 276 -24.30 -21.40 7.14
C ASN A 276 -24.03 -22.50 8.17
#